data_bfe373a8332e628b3d51331da1f2cf1c
#
_entry.id   bfe373a8332e628b3d51331da1f2cf1c
#
_cell.length_a   1.000
_cell.length_b   1.000
_cell.length_c   1.000
_cell.angle_alpha   90.00
_cell.angle_beta   90.00
_cell.angle_gamma   90.00
#
_symmetry.space_group_name_H-M   'P 1'
#
loop_
_entity.id
_entity.type
_entity.pdbx_description
1 polymer ?
#
loop_
_entity_poly.entity_id
_entity_poly.type
_entity_poly.pdbx_seq_one_letter_code
_entity_poly.pdbx_strand_id
1 'polypeptide(L)'
;MTKQEFLESLSRHLQGQIPEAQVLENVDYYRSYIEREIAAGKSEGEVMDSLGDPWLIAKTLIDTQKQSTQGNRTVYEYDQGY
;
A
#
# COMPACT_ATOMS: atom_id res chain seq x y z
N MET A 1 -0.64 -1.06 17.37
CA MET A 1 -0.63 0.09 16.45
C MET A 1 -2.06 0.51 16.16
N THR A 2 -2.33 1.80 16.19
CA THR A 2 -3.66 2.31 15.88
C THR A 2 -3.79 2.56 14.38
N LYS A 3 -5.04 2.77 13.94
CA LYS A 3 -5.31 3.13 12.54
C LYS A 3 -4.48 4.35 12.14
N GLN A 4 -4.48 5.37 12.98
CA GLN A 4 -3.76 6.59 12.67
C GLN A 4 -2.26 6.35 12.57
N GLU A 5 -1.70 5.60 13.50
CA GLU A 5 -0.28 5.27 13.46
C GLU A 5 0.09 4.50 12.21
N PHE A 6 -0.77 3.56 11.84
CA PHE A 6 -0.55 2.76 10.63
C PHE A 6 -0.51 3.67 9.40
N LEU A 7 -1.51 4.54 9.28
CA LEU A 7 -1.60 5.40 8.10
C LEU A 7 -0.48 6.42 8.04
N GLU A 8 -0.07 6.95 9.18
CA GLU A 8 1.05 7.89 9.23
C GLU A 8 2.35 7.21 8.84
N SER A 9 2.56 6.00 9.34
CA SER A 9 3.76 5.24 9.02
C SER A 9 3.80 4.90 7.54
N LEU A 10 2.67 4.46 7.00
CA LEU A 10 2.58 4.15 5.58
C LEU A 10 2.90 5.37 4.73
N SER A 11 2.30 6.50 5.06
CA SER A 11 2.54 7.75 4.34
C SER A 11 4.01 8.14 4.40
N ARG A 12 4.60 8.06 5.58
CA ARG A 12 5.99 8.46 5.78
C ARG A 12 6.94 7.62 4.93
N HIS A 13 6.69 6.32 4.87
CA HIS A 13 7.54 5.44 4.10
C HIS A 13 7.38 5.60 2.60
N LEU A 14 6.21 6.04 2.16
CA LEU A 14 5.97 6.25 0.73
C LEU A 14 6.45 7.59 0.22
N GLN A 15 6.52 8.60 1.09
CA GLN A 15 6.89 9.94 0.66
C GLN A 15 8.31 9.95 0.12
N GLY A 16 8.48 10.62 -1.01
CA GLY A 16 9.78 10.69 -1.66
C GLY A 16 10.12 9.48 -2.51
N GLN A 17 9.31 8.41 -2.44
CA GLN A 17 9.56 7.18 -3.18
C GLN A 17 8.65 7.03 -4.38
N ILE A 18 7.47 7.60 -4.31
CA ILE A 18 6.50 7.59 -5.40
C ILE A 18 5.86 8.98 -5.47
N PRO A 19 5.18 9.30 -6.59
CA PRO A 19 4.55 10.62 -6.71
C PRO A 19 3.55 10.87 -5.58
N GLU A 20 3.48 12.12 -5.16
CA GLU A 20 2.64 12.48 -4.01
C GLU A 20 1.18 12.12 -4.21
N ALA A 21 0.64 12.30 -5.40
CA ALA A 21 -0.73 11.94 -5.67
C ALA A 21 -0.99 10.47 -5.40
N GLN A 22 0.00 9.62 -5.68
CA GLN A 22 -0.14 8.20 -5.42
C GLN A 22 0.04 7.86 -3.95
N VAL A 23 0.85 8.62 -3.23
CA VAL A 23 0.93 8.46 -1.78
C VAL A 23 -0.44 8.69 -1.18
N LEU A 24 -1.10 9.77 -1.58
CA LEU A 24 -2.42 10.09 -1.05
C LEU A 24 -3.46 9.04 -1.43
N GLU A 25 -3.42 8.54 -2.66
CA GLU A 25 -4.34 7.50 -3.10
C GLU A 25 -4.18 6.23 -2.28
N ASN A 26 -2.94 5.84 -2.02
CA ASN A 26 -2.70 4.60 -1.28
C ASN A 26 -3.10 4.74 0.19
N VAL A 27 -2.77 5.88 0.80
CA VAL A 27 -3.14 6.12 2.18
C VAL A 27 -4.66 6.13 2.31
N ASP A 28 -5.34 6.76 1.35
CA ASP A 28 -6.80 6.83 1.35
C ASP A 28 -7.44 5.46 1.16
N TYR A 29 -6.84 4.65 0.29
CA TYR A 29 -7.30 3.28 0.08
C TYR A 29 -7.27 2.49 1.38
N TYR A 30 -6.17 2.54 2.10
CA TYR A 30 -6.04 1.78 3.34
C TYR A 30 -6.91 2.35 4.46
N ARG A 31 -7.08 3.67 4.49
CA ARG A 31 -8.02 4.27 5.44
C ARG A 31 -9.43 3.70 5.22
N SER A 32 -9.87 3.71 3.98
CA SER A 32 -11.21 3.20 3.65
C SER A 32 -11.34 1.72 3.96
N TYR A 33 -10.30 0.96 3.65
CA TYR A 33 -10.30 -0.48 3.94
C TYR A 33 -10.46 -0.73 5.44
N ILE A 34 -9.66 -0.03 6.25
CA ILE A 34 -9.70 -0.20 7.69
C ILE A 34 -11.09 0.17 8.23
N GLU A 35 -11.62 1.28 7.76
CA GLU A 35 -12.93 1.75 8.22
C GLU A 35 -14.04 0.76 7.86
N ARG A 36 -13.97 0.18 6.67
CA ARG A 36 -14.96 -0.82 6.26
C ARG A 36 -14.88 -2.08 7.11
N GLU A 37 -13.67 -2.51 7.43
CA GLU A 37 -13.50 -3.72 8.24
C GLU A 37 -14.00 -3.50 9.66
N ILE A 38 -13.76 -2.33 10.23
CA ILE A 38 -14.25 -1.99 11.55
C ILE A 38 -15.77 -1.91 11.53
N ALA A 39 -16.35 -1.30 10.49
CA ALA A 39 -17.80 -1.21 10.35
C ALA A 39 -18.42 -2.58 10.21
N ALA A 40 -17.69 -3.55 9.66
CA ALA A 40 -18.18 -4.91 9.51
C ALA A 40 -18.08 -5.74 10.80
N GLY A 41 -17.56 -5.14 11.87
CA GLY A 41 -17.55 -5.79 13.18
C GLY A 41 -16.19 -6.18 13.71
N LYS A 42 -15.11 -5.96 12.97
CA LYS A 42 -13.78 -6.28 13.45
C LYS A 42 -13.27 -5.18 14.35
N SER A 43 -12.43 -5.55 15.31
CA SER A 43 -11.79 -4.54 16.13
C SER A 43 -10.62 -3.93 15.37
N GLU A 44 -10.24 -2.74 15.78
CA GLU A 44 -9.09 -2.07 15.18
C GLU A 44 -7.84 -2.94 15.27
N GLY A 45 -7.62 -3.58 16.42
CA GLY A 45 -6.47 -4.45 16.61
C GLY A 45 -6.46 -5.62 15.64
N GLU A 46 -7.63 -6.22 15.41
CA GLU A 46 -7.73 -7.33 14.45
C GLU A 46 -7.37 -6.88 13.04
N VAL A 47 -7.82 -5.70 12.67
CA VAL A 47 -7.52 -5.18 11.33
C VAL A 47 -6.03 -4.88 11.21
N MET A 48 -5.44 -4.29 12.25
CA MET A 48 -4.01 -4.00 12.24
C MET A 48 -3.19 -5.28 12.14
N ASP A 49 -3.57 -6.32 12.87
CA ASP A 49 -2.87 -7.60 12.81
C ASP A 49 -2.96 -8.21 11.42
N SER A 50 -4.11 -8.06 10.79
CA SER A 50 -4.36 -8.60 9.45
C SER A 50 -3.52 -7.89 8.40
N LEU A 51 -3.36 -6.58 8.53
CA LEU A 51 -2.59 -5.78 7.57
C LEU A 51 -1.08 -5.98 7.74
N GLY A 52 -0.63 -6.16 8.95
CA GLY A 52 0.80 -6.32 9.24
C GLY A 52 1.53 -5.00 9.26
N ASP A 53 2.81 -5.06 8.94
CA ASP A 53 3.70 -3.91 9.09
C ASP A 53 3.53 -2.93 7.93
N PRO A 54 3.21 -1.67 8.20
CA PRO A 54 3.06 -0.68 7.12
C PRO A 54 4.33 -0.48 6.30
N TRP A 55 5.50 -0.72 6.89
CA TRP A 55 6.74 -0.61 6.14
C TRP A 55 6.80 -1.66 5.02
N LEU A 56 6.36 -2.89 5.29
CA LEU A 56 6.35 -3.94 4.28
C LEU A 56 5.36 -3.63 3.18
N ILE A 57 4.20 -3.09 3.54
CA ILE A 57 3.21 -2.68 2.54
C ILE A 57 3.79 -1.58 1.67
N ALA A 58 4.43 -0.59 2.27
CA ALA A 58 5.02 0.51 1.54
C ALA A 58 6.09 0.00 0.57
N LYS A 59 6.92 -0.92 1.02
CA LYS A 59 7.97 -1.48 0.18
C LYS A 59 7.38 -2.19 -1.04
N THR A 60 6.32 -2.96 -0.83
CA THR A 60 5.65 -3.65 -1.92
C THR A 60 5.05 -2.66 -2.91
N LEU A 61 4.44 -1.60 -2.42
CA LEU A 61 3.85 -0.59 -3.29
C LEU A 61 4.93 0.13 -4.10
N ILE A 62 6.05 0.45 -3.46
CA ILE A 62 7.16 1.10 -4.15
C ILE A 62 7.72 0.19 -5.25
N ASP A 63 7.91 -1.07 -4.94
CA ASP A 63 8.45 -2.02 -5.90
C ASP A 63 7.50 -2.21 -7.09
N THR A 64 6.21 -2.28 -6.82
CA THR A 64 5.20 -2.42 -7.86
C THR A 64 5.20 -1.20 -8.77
N GLN A 65 5.32 -0.02 -8.20
CA GLN A 65 5.36 1.21 -8.97
C GLN A 65 6.57 1.24 -9.89
N LYS A 66 7.72 0.85 -9.37
CA LYS A 66 8.93 0.82 -10.18
C LYS A 66 8.82 -0.18 -11.32
N GLN A 67 8.24 -1.35 -11.04
CA GLN A 67 8.06 -2.36 -12.07
C GLN A 67 7.14 -1.85 -13.17
N SER A 68 6.08 -1.17 -12.80
CA SER A 68 5.16 -0.61 -13.77
C SER A 68 5.87 0.37 -14.69
N THR A 69 6.75 1.19 -14.13
CA THR A 69 7.48 2.16 -14.90
C THR A 69 8.43 1.49 -15.88
N GLN A 70 9.08 0.43 -15.45
CA GLN A 70 10.02 -0.28 -16.29
C GLN A 70 9.33 -1.23 -17.24
N GLY A 71 8.24 -1.81 -16.81
CA GLY A 71 7.56 -2.87 -17.54
C GLY A 71 6.98 -2.45 -18.83
N ASN A 72 7.00 -1.25 -19.11
CA ASN A 72 6.60 -0.84 -20.38
C ASN A 72 7.51 -1.34 -21.39
N ARG A 73 8.21 -1.99 -20.89
CA ARG A 73 8.90 -2.81 -21.64
C ARG A 73 8.74 -4.16 -21.43
N THR A 74 7.90 -4.17 -20.86
CA THR A 74 7.87 -5.22 -20.81
C THR A 74 7.66 -5.99 -20.63
N VAL A 75 7.15 -6.00 -20.48
CA VAL A 75 6.99 -6.80 -20.42
C VAL A 75 6.88 -7.50 -20.43
N TYR A 76 6.50 -7.55 -20.42
CA TYR A 76 6.61 -8.27 -20.73
C TYR A 76 6.89 -8.95 -20.85
N GLU A 77 6.88 -8.97 -21.02
CA GLU A 77 7.25 -9.63 -21.26
C GLU A 77 7.39 -10.46 -21.09
N TYR A 78 6.91 -10.62 -20.91
CA TYR A 78 7.04 -11.52 -21.02
C TYR A 78 6.93 -12.13 -21.14
N ASP A 79 6.52 -12.05 -21.04
CA ASP A 79 6.43 -12.71 -21.37
C ASP A 79 6.45 -13.34 -21.65
N GLN A 80 6.25 -13.35 -21.85
CA GLN A 80 6.36 -13.97 -22.32
C GLN A 80 6.66 -14.61 -22.88
N GLY A 81 6.30 -14.60 -23.06
CA GLY A 81 6.68 -15.19 -23.52
C GLY A 81 6.96 -15.77 -23.82
N TYR A 82 6.81 -16.08 -23.71
CA TYR A 82 7.26 -16.73 -23.92
C TYR A 82 7.32 -17.06 -24.31
#